data_d08cf05171f960a334af337145319e53
#
_entry.id   d08cf05171f960a334af337145319e53
#
_cell.length_a   1.000
_cell.length_b   1.000
_cell.length_c   1.000
_cell.angle_alpha   90.00
_cell.angle_beta   90.00
_cell.angle_gamma   90.00
#
_symmetry.space_group_name_H-M   'P 1'
#
loop_
_entity.id
_entity.type
_entity.pdbx_description
1 polymer ?
#
loop_
_entity_poly.entity_id
_entity_poly.type
_entity_poly.pdbx_seq_one_letter_code
_entity_poly.pdbx_strand_id
1 'polypeptide(L)'
;NKDGTFETHKVFADNLNLISGFEIGYGGVFAACAPEFIFIPDSDGDDKPDGPPQVLLDGFSLADTHETPNSFLWGHDGWLYGCHGVFNPSLVGKPGTPKAQRLRVNAAIWRLHPVTHEFEVYSNGGSNQWGLDYGPDGSLFMTHCRSSWGLGPVSQVFRDGHCWTQNNSN
;
A
#
# COMPACT_ATOMS: atom_id res chain seq x y z
N ASN A 1 -1.93 22.56 -20.36
CA ASN A 1 -1.13 23.76 -20.67
C ASN A 1 -0.25 24.12 -19.46
N LYS A 2 0.56 25.18 -19.55
CA LYS A 2 1.55 25.51 -18.50
C LYS A 2 1.17 26.73 -17.66
N ASP A 3 -0.11 27.07 -17.55
CA ASP A 3 -0.59 28.22 -16.79
C ASP A 3 -0.93 27.93 -15.33
N GLY A 4 -0.78 26.67 -14.91
CA GLY A 4 -1.05 26.22 -13.53
C GLY A 4 -2.52 25.97 -13.23
N THR A 5 -3.37 25.92 -14.26
CA THR A 5 -4.79 25.58 -14.13
C THR A 5 -5.10 24.18 -14.70
N PHE A 6 -6.14 23.54 -14.17
CA PHE A 6 -6.68 22.30 -14.71
C PHE A 6 -7.92 22.61 -15.53
N GLU A 7 -7.89 22.38 -16.84
CA GLU A 7 -9.00 22.66 -17.75
C GLU A 7 -10.13 21.66 -17.66
N THR A 8 -9.80 20.44 -17.21
CA THR A 8 -10.78 19.35 -17.08
C THR A 8 -10.60 18.64 -15.75
N HIS A 9 -11.71 18.17 -15.23
CA HIS A 9 -11.77 17.31 -14.04
C HIS A 9 -12.74 16.17 -14.34
N LYS A 10 -12.27 14.93 -14.11
CA LYS A 10 -13.10 13.72 -14.20
C LYS A 10 -13.11 13.02 -12.86
N VAL A 11 -14.27 12.53 -12.43
CA VAL A 11 -14.38 11.59 -11.32
C VAL A 11 -14.29 10.19 -11.93
N PHE A 12 -13.23 9.45 -11.60
CA PHE A 12 -13.03 8.09 -12.07
C PHE A 12 -13.97 7.12 -11.34
N ALA A 13 -14.00 7.20 -9.99
CA ALA A 13 -14.87 6.39 -9.16
C ALA A 13 -15.32 7.19 -7.93
N ASP A 14 -16.48 6.87 -7.39
CA ASP A 14 -17.07 7.51 -6.20
C ASP A 14 -17.53 6.45 -5.19
N ASN A 15 -18.07 6.91 -4.05
CA ASN A 15 -18.58 6.07 -2.97
C ASN A 15 -17.56 5.03 -2.43
N LEU A 16 -16.27 5.36 -2.50
CA LEU A 16 -15.19 4.54 -1.97
C LEU A 16 -14.89 4.95 -0.52
N ASN A 17 -14.65 3.96 0.33
CA ASN A 17 -14.37 4.21 1.74
C ASN A 17 -12.90 4.56 1.96
N LEU A 18 -12.64 5.70 2.59
CA LEU A 18 -11.34 6.10 3.13
C LEU A 18 -10.15 5.76 2.20
N ILE A 19 -10.12 6.38 1.02
CA ILE A 19 -8.99 6.22 0.09
C ILE A 19 -7.74 6.82 0.73
N SER A 20 -6.75 5.99 1.04
CA SER A 20 -5.47 6.40 1.62
C SER A 20 -4.30 6.30 0.63
N GLY A 21 -4.52 5.74 -0.53
CA GLY A 21 -3.56 5.68 -1.63
C GLY A 21 -4.12 4.88 -2.80
N PHE A 22 -3.56 5.11 -3.97
CA PHE A 22 -3.87 4.34 -5.17
C PHE A 22 -2.65 4.29 -6.10
N GLU A 23 -2.66 3.33 -7.04
CA GLU A 23 -1.67 3.20 -8.09
C GLU A 23 -2.33 2.70 -9.37
N ILE A 24 -1.91 3.23 -10.52
CA ILE A 24 -2.45 2.86 -11.83
C ILE A 24 -1.56 1.80 -12.47
N GLY A 25 -2.17 0.77 -13.05
CA GLY A 25 -1.45 -0.27 -13.77
C GLY A 25 -2.31 -1.47 -14.10
N TYR A 26 -1.80 -2.33 -14.96
CA TYR A 26 -2.45 -3.59 -15.34
C TYR A 26 -3.92 -3.44 -15.80
N GLY A 27 -4.24 -2.34 -16.47
CA GLY A 27 -5.58 -2.06 -17.00
C GLY A 27 -6.58 -1.62 -15.94
N GLY A 28 -6.15 -0.83 -14.98
CA GLY A 28 -7.04 -0.26 -13.97
C GLY A 28 -6.34 0.44 -12.83
N VAL A 29 -7.05 0.61 -11.74
CA VAL A 29 -6.61 1.32 -10.53
C VAL A 29 -6.63 0.38 -9.33
N PHE A 30 -5.49 0.22 -8.69
CA PHE A 30 -5.36 -0.43 -7.38
C PHE A 30 -5.51 0.63 -6.30
N ALA A 31 -6.40 0.42 -5.33
CA ALA A 31 -6.68 1.43 -4.31
C ALA A 31 -6.84 0.82 -2.91
N ALA A 32 -6.29 1.50 -1.92
CA ALA A 32 -6.55 1.22 -0.52
C ALA A 32 -7.83 1.91 -0.08
N CYS A 33 -8.81 1.12 0.27
CA CYS A 33 -10.13 1.51 0.76
C CYS A 33 -10.43 0.77 2.06
N ALA A 34 -9.57 0.95 3.07
CA ALA A 34 -9.67 0.15 4.30
C ALA A 34 -11.13 -0.04 4.78
N PRO A 35 -11.53 -1.27 5.15
CA PRO A 35 -10.72 -2.45 5.43
C PRO A 35 -10.26 -3.26 4.20
N GLU A 36 -10.53 -2.78 3.01
CA GLU A 36 -10.27 -3.47 1.76
C GLU A 36 -9.12 -2.84 0.96
N PHE A 37 -8.51 -3.65 0.11
CA PHE A 37 -7.66 -3.25 -0.99
C PHE A 37 -8.30 -3.75 -2.27
N ILE A 38 -8.60 -2.84 -3.18
CA ILE A 38 -9.46 -3.09 -4.35
C ILE A 38 -8.72 -2.85 -5.66
N PHE A 39 -9.24 -3.45 -6.72
CA PHE A 39 -8.90 -3.16 -8.12
C PHE A 39 -10.15 -2.68 -8.86
N ILE A 40 -10.05 -1.58 -9.57
CA ILE A 40 -11.11 -1.02 -10.40
C ILE A 40 -10.64 -1.12 -11.86
N PRO A 41 -11.26 -1.98 -12.69
CA PRO A 41 -10.82 -2.18 -14.07
C PRO A 41 -11.12 -0.97 -14.96
N ASP A 42 -10.17 -0.65 -15.83
CA ASP A 42 -10.24 0.33 -16.92
C ASP A 42 -9.28 -0.16 -18.01
N SER A 43 -9.73 -1.13 -18.79
CA SER A 43 -8.86 -1.89 -19.70
C SER A 43 -8.58 -1.17 -21.01
N ASP A 44 -9.45 -0.24 -21.42
CA ASP A 44 -9.27 0.58 -22.62
C ASP A 44 -8.67 1.96 -22.32
N GLY A 45 -8.54 2.34 -21.04
CA GLY A 45 -7.89 3.58 -20.61
C GLY A 45 -8.71 4.84 -20.93
N ASP A 46 -10.05 4.72 -20.94
CA ASP A 46 -10.92 5.86 -21.24
C ASP A 46 -11.25 6.72 -20.01
N ASP A 47 -10.63 6.44 -18.88
CA ASP A 47 -10.85 7.04 -17.55
C ASP A 47 -12.27 6.77 -17.00
N LYS A 48 -12.83 5.59 -17.31
CA LYS A 48 -14.08 5.13 -16.73
C LYS A 48 -13.96 3.65 -16.32
N PRO A 49 -14.47 3.29 -15.16
CA PRO A 49 -14.49 1.88 -14.76
C PRO A 49 -15.24 0.98 -15.74
N ASP A 50 -14.63 -0.12 -16.16
CA ASP A 50 -15.28 -1.17 -16.97
C ASP A 50 -16.24 -2.04 -16.16
N GLY A 51 -16.23 -1.92 -14.86
CA GLY A 51 -17.05 -2.71 -13.95
C GLY A 51 -16.92 -2.31 -12.49
N PRO A 52 -17.59 -3.03 -11.60
CA PRO A 52 -17.52 -2.73 -10.17
C PRO A 52 -16.12 -3.02 -9.60
N PRO A 53 -15.74 -2.32 -8.50
CA PRO A 53 -14.51 -2.62 -7.78
C PRO A 53 -14.44 -4.10 -7.36
N GLN A 54 -13.27 -4.71 -7.53
CA GLN A 54 -12.96 -6.07 -7.13
C GLN A 54 -12.12 -6.04 -5.85
N VAL A 55 -12.58 -6.68 -4.78
CA VAL A 55 -11.82 -6.78 -3.53
C VAL A 55 -10.72 -7.82 -3.72
N LEU A 56 -9.47 -7.39 -3.67
CA LEU A 56 -8.29 -8.25 -3.77
C LEU A 56 -7.84 -8.76 -2.40
N LEU A 57 -7.83 -7.88 -1.42
CA LEU A 57 -7.49 -8.18 -0.03
C LEU A 57 -8.51 -7.51 0.90
N ASP A 58 -8.69 -8.09 2.08
CA ASP A 58 -9.47 -7.50 3.16
C ASP A 58 -8.77 -7.69 4.52
N GLY A 59 -9.29 -7.04 5.55
CA GLY A 59 -8.81 -7.18 6.93
C GLY A 59 -7.80 -6.12 7.36
N PHE A 60 -7.62 -5.05 6.58
CA PHE A 60 -6.90 -3.86 7.05
C PHE A 60 -7.72 -3.16 8.13
N SER A 61 -7.08 -2.87 9.26
CA SER A 61 -7.73 -2.27 10.42
C SER A 61 -8.07 -0.79 10.16
N LEU A 62 -9.10 -0.32 10.85
CA LEU A 62 -9.51 1.10 10.93
C LEU A 62 -9.29 1.67 12.33
N ALA A 63 -8.52 0.99 13.19
CA ALA A 63 -8.27 1.45 14.56
C ALA A 63 -7.51 2.79 14.59
N ASP A 64 -6.59 2.96 13.64
CA ASP A 64 -5.94 4.24 13.37
C ASP A 64 -5.94 4.52 11.87
N THR A 65 -6.75 5.50 11.46
CA THR A 65 -6.94 5.84 10.03
C THR A 65 -5.75 6.56 9.41
N HIS A 66 -4.80 7.08 10.20
CA HIS A 66 -3.55 7.66 9.70
C HIS A 66 -2.51 6.58 9.38
N GLU A 67 -2.76 5.34 9.80
CA GLU A 67 -1.84 4.21 9.69
C GLU A 67 -2.30 3.17 8.64
N THR A 68 -3.30 3.53 7.83
CA THR A 68 -3.86 2.66 6.78
C THR A 68 -2.87 2.45 5.62
N PRO A 69 -3.09 1.44 4.76
CA PRO A 69 -2.22 1.19 3.61
C PRO A 69 -2.02 2.43 2.74
N ASN A 70 -0.77 2.72 2.37
CA ASN A 70 -0.42 3.92 1.62
C ASN A 70 0.86 3.74 0.80
N SER A 71 1.24 4.78 0.05
CA SER A 71 2.53 4.89 -0.66
C SER A 71 2.82 3.72 -1.59
N PHE A 72 1.96 3.51 -2.57
CA PHE A 72 2.10 2.41 -3.51
C PHE A 72 3.17 2.70 -4.55
N LEU A 73 3.89 1.65 -4.94
CA LEU A 73 5.00 1.71 -5.89
C LEU A 73 5.11 0.40 -6.68
N TRP A 74 5.19 0.48 -7.99
CA TRP A 74 5.53 -0.68 -8.82
C TRP A 74 7.00 -1.06 -8.65
N GLY A 75 7.22 -2.28 -8.21
CA GLY A 75 8.55 -2.84 -8.11
C GLY A 75 9.15 -3.22 -9.47
N HIS A 76 10.48 -3.25 -9.55
CA HIS A 76 11.20 -3.73 -10.74
C HIS A 76 10.92 -5.21 -11.06
N ASP A 77 10.38 -5.95 -10.10
CA ASP A 77 9.95 -7.34 -10.20
C ASP A 77 8.47 -7.48 -10.64
N GLY A 78 7.79 -6.37 -10.90
CA GLY A 78 6.39 -6.35 -11.35
C GLY A 78 5.35 -6.50 -10.24
N TRP A 79 5.77 -6.51 -8.96
CA TRP A 79 4.85 -6.51 -7.82
C TRP A 79 4.47 -5.07 -7.44
N LEU A 80 3.29 -4.93 -6.88
CA LEU A 80 2.86 -3.69 -6.26
C LEU A 80 3.23 -3.69 -4.77
N TYR A 81 4.09 -2.77 -4.39
CA TYR A 81 4.50 -2.55 -2.99
C TYR A 81 3.64 -1.50 -2.33
N GLY A 82 3.47 -1.61 -1.01
CA GLY A 82 2.77 -0.63 -0.20
C GLY A 82 3.27 -0.57 1.23
N CYS A 83 3.08 0.59 1.85
CA CYS A 83 3.31 0.80 3.27
C CYS A 83 2.08 0.46 4.11
N HIS A 84 2.32 0.11 5.37
CA HIS A 84 1.32 0.02 6.43
C HIS A 84 1.94 0.52 7.74
N GLY A 85 1.25 1.43 8.42
CA GLY A 85 1.78 2.05 9.62
C GLY A 85 1.72 1.20 10.89
N VAL A 86 2.19 1.78 11.98
CA VAL A 86 2.15 1.19 13.33
C VAL A 86 0.84 1.54 14.04
N PHE A 87 0.50 0.89 15.16
CA PHE A 87 -0.75 1.10 15.93
C PHE A 87 -2.05 0.71 15.21
N ASN A 88 -1.96 0.10 14.05
CA ASN A 88 -3.10 -0.34 13.27
C ASN A 88 -3.03 -1.84 12.92
N PRO A 89 -2.83 -2.74 13.93
CA PRO A 89 -2.59 -4.15 13.67
C PRO A 89 -3.72 -4.77 12.86
N SER A 90 -3.37 -5.31 11.72
CA SER A 90 -4.26 -5.87 10.73
C SER A 90 -4.05 -7.37 10.55
N LEU A 91 -5.09 -8.09 10.14
CA LEU A 91 -5.03 -9.50 9.73
C LEU A 91 -5.54 -9.59 8.30
N VAL A 92 -4.61 -9.55 7.35
CA VAL A 92 -4.87 -9.35 5.93
C VAL A 92 -4.84 -10.68 5.17
N GLY A 93 -5.76 -10.82 4.25
CA GLY A 93 -5.82 -11.97 3.33
C GLY A 93 -6.79 -11.73 2.19
N LYS A 94 -6.87 -12.67 1.26
CA LYS A 94 -7.90 -12.66 0.21
C LYS A 94 -9.29 -12.79 0.86
N PRO A 95 -10.35 -12.25 0.25
CA PRO A 95 -11.71 -12.44 0.73
C PRO A 95 -12.03 -13.92 1.00
N GLY A 96 -12.66 -14.19 2.15
CA GLY A 96 -12.98 -15.55 2.57
C GLY A 96 -11.84 -16.32 3.23
N THR A 97 -10.61 -15.80 3.29
CA THR A 97 -9.50 -16.45 4.00
C THR A 97 -9.81 -16.53 5.50
N PRO A 98 -9.76 -17.74 6.11
CA PRO A 98 -9.95 -17.91 7.55
C PRO A 98 -8.96 -17.07 8.36
N LYS A 99 -9.41 -16.51 9.49
CA LYS A 99 -8.59 -15.64 10.35
C LYS A 99 -7.23 -16.24 10.72
N ALA A 100 -7.17 -17.53 10.96
CA ALA A 100 -5.93 -18.23 11.34
C ALA A 100 -4.90 -18.35 10.20
N GLN A 101 -5.31 -18.08 8.96
CA GLN A 101 -4.45 -18.15 7.77
C GLN A 101 -4.09 -16.78 7.22
N ARG A 102 -4.64 -15.72 7.82
CA ARG A 102 -4.34 -14.34 7.42
C ARG A 102 -2.99 -13.91 7.95
N LEU A 103 -2.29 -13.09 7.18
CA LEU A 103 -1.01 -12.52 7.57
C LEU A 103 -1.22 -11.35 8.52
N ARG A 104 -0.44 -11.28 9.58
CA ARG A 104 -0.38 -10.11 10.44
C ARG A 104 0.42 -9.02 9.73
N VAL A 105 -0.14 -7.82 9.68
CA VAL A 105 0.49 -6.61 9.13
C VAL A 105 0.40 -5.52 10.18
N ASN A 106 1.54 -4.99 10.59
CA ASN A 106 1.63 -3.85 11.51
C ASN A 106 3.03 -3.26 11.42
N ALA A 107 3.16 -1.99 11.04
CA ALA A 107 4.43 -1.38 10.69
C ALA A 107 5.22 -2.26 9.69
N ALA A 108 4.81 -2.26 8.44
CA ALA A 108 5.36 -3.18 7.45
C ALA A 108 5.38 -2.57 6.05
N ILE A 109 6.29 -3.07 5.24
CA ILE A 109 6.20 -3.00 3.79
C ILE A 109 5.63 -4.34 3.33
N TRP A 110 4.59 -4.29 2.54
CA TRP A 110 3.94 -5.46 1.96
C TRP A 110 3.92 -5.35 0.44
N ARG A 111 3.63 -6.44 -0.25
CA ARG A 111 3.47 -6.44 -1.70
C ARG A 111 2.38 -7.42 -2.16
N LEU A 112 1.81 -7.09 -3.30
CA LEU A 112 0.79 -7.86 -4.00
C LEU A 112 1.23 -8.12 -5.44
N HIS A 113 1.12 -9.37 -5.89
CA HIS A 113 1.31 -9.69 -7.30
C HIS A 113 0.04 -9.32 -8.07
N PRO A 114 0.11 -8.44 -9.10
CA PRO A 114 -1.08 -7.84 -9.72
C PRO A 114 -1.96 -8.84 -10.49
N VAL A 115 -1.40 -9.99 -10.91
CA VAL A 115 -2.12 -11.00 -11.71
C VAL A 115 -2.54 -12.20 -10.87
N THR A 116 -1.67 -12.74 -10.01
CA THR A 116 -1.97 -13.91 -9.19
C THR A 116 -2.66 -13.55 -7.87
N HIS A 117 -2.62 -12.27 -7.52
CA HIS A 117 -3.08 -11.73 -6.24
C HIS A 117 -2.42 -12.46 -5.04
N GLU A 118 -1.18 -12.90 -5.23
CA GLU A 118 -0.35 -13.37 -4.13
C GLU A 118 0.07 -12.18 -3.27
N PHE A 119 -0.10 -12.32 -1.96
CA PHE A 119 0.16 -11.27 -0.99
C PHE A 119 1.19 -11.73 0.03
N GLU A 120 2.17 -10.90 0.31
CA GLU A 120 3.18 -11.17 1.34
C GLU A 120 3.59 -9.89 2.09
N VAL A 121 4.01 -10.07 3.33
CA VAL A 121 4.74 -9.03 4.08
C VAL A 121 6.20 -9.11 3.64
N TYR A 122 6.69 -8.04 3.02
CA TYR A 122 8.03 -7.99 2.44
C TYR A 122 9.10 -7.64 3.47
N SER A 123 8.80 -6.69 4.36
CA SER A 123 9.69 -6.26 5.44
C SER A 123 8.85 -5.78 6.62
N ASN A 124 9.32 -6.03 7.82
CA ASN A 124 8.65 -5.61 9.05
C ASN A 124 9.35 -4.43 9.69
N GLY A 125 8.62 -3.75 10.56
CA GLY A 125 9.17 -2.67 11.37
C GLY A 125 9.07 -1.30 10.72
N GLY A 126 9.71 -0.35 11.36
CA GLY A 126 9.49 1.05 11.08
C GLY A 126 8.47 1.67 12.04
N SER A 127 8.03 2.86 11.74
CA SER A 127 7.01 3.59 12.48
C SER A 127 6.30 4.51 11.53
N ASN A 128 5.02 4.31 11.31
CA ASN A 128 4.17 5.13 10.46
C ASN A 128 4.82 5.47 9.10
N GLN A 129 5.00 4.47 8.28
CA GLN A 129 5.64 4.63 6.98
C GLN A 129 4.73 5.42 6.03
N TRP A 130 5.31 6.43 5.37
CA TRP A 130 4.64 7.27 4.39
C TRP A 130 5.56 7.63 3.22
N GLY A 131 6.15 6.64 2.60
CA GLY A 131 6.95 6.82 1.39
C GLY A 131 7.72 5.56 1.05
N LEU A 132 7.66 5.19 -0.20
CA LEU A 132 8.49 4.17 -0.83
C LEU A 132 9.08 4.74 -2.11
N ASP A 133 10.36 4.48 -2.36
CA ASP A 133 10.98 4.80 -3.64
C ASP A 133 12.24 3.96 -3.84
N TYR A 134 12.68 3.86 -5.09
CA TYR A 134 13.92 3.21 -5.45
C TYR A 134 15.07 4.19 -5.58
N GLY A 135 16.22 3.84 -5.02
CA GLY A 135 17.47 4.49 -5.32
C GLY A 135 17.94 4.18 -6.75
N PRO A 136 18.94 4.92 -7.25
CA PRO A 136 19.44 4.74 -8.62
C PRO A 136 20.13 3.38 -8.85
N ASP A 137 20.47 2.67 -7.79
CA ASP A 137 21.02 1.33 -7.80
C ASP A 137 19.97 0.21 -7.71
N GLY A 138 18.68 0.58 -7.67
CA GLY A 138 17.56 -0.34 -7.51
C GLY A 138 17.27 -0.75 -6.05
N SER A 139 17.98 -0.18 -5.08
CA SER A 139 17.67 -0.39 -3.66
C SER A 139 16.34 0.27 -3.29
N LEU A 140 15.49 -0.44 -2.58
CA LEU A 140 14.21 0.08 -2.07
C LEU A 140 14.44 0.83 -0.76
N PHE A 141 13.84 2.00 -0.64
CA PHE A 141 13.85 2.82 0.57
C PHE A 141 12.44 3.14 1.04
N MET A 142 12.29 3.27 2.35
CA MET A 142 11.06 3.78 2.96
C MET A 142 11.36 5.01 3.81
N THR A 143 10.37 5.88 3.94
CA THR A 143 10.37 6.95 4.95
C THR A 143 9.44 6.59 6.10
N HIS A 144 9.75 7.05 7.30
CA HIS A 144 8.90 6.86 8.48
C HIS A 144 9.03 8.04 9.46
N CYS A 145 7.98 8.27 10.26
CA CYS A 145 7.85 9.49 11.05
C CYS A 145 8.81 9.63 12.23
N ARG A 146 9.45 8.55 12.67
CA ARG A 146 10.37 8.58 13.81
C ARG A 146 11.70 7.95 13.46
N SER A 147 12.76 8.70 13.73
CA SER A 147 14.08 8.13 13.88
C SER A 147 14.29 7.72 15.32
N SER A 148 14.78 6.54 15.58
CA SER A 148 15.25 6.10 16.88
C SER A 148 16.73 5.80 16.85
N TRP A 149 17.44 6.04 17.94
CA TRP A 149 18.84 5.69 18.09
C TRP A 149 19.79 6.30 17.04
N GLY A 150 19.49 7.53 16.60
CA GLY A 150 20.33 8.23 15.61
C GLY A 150 20.17 7.74 14.16
N LEU A 151 19.23 6.85 13.91
CA LEU A 151 18.82 6.49 12.55
C LEU A 151 17.97 7.62 11.98
N GLY A 152 18.21 7.96 10.73
CA GLY A 152 17.42 8.98 10.01
C GLY A 152 15.98 8.49 9.72
N PRO A 153 15.11 9.37 9.21
CA PRO A 153 13.74 9.04 8.86
C PRO A 153 13.64 8.18 7.57
N VAL A 154 14.75 7.85 6.96
CA VAL A 154 14.84 7.03 5.74
C VAL A 154 15.61 5.76 6.06
N SER A 155 15.04 4.61 5.68
CA SER A 155 15.67 3.30 5.84
C SER A 155 15.65 2.52 4.55
N GLN A 156 16.74 1.81 4.26
CA GLN A 156 16.76 0.83 3.18
C GLN A 156 15.92 -0.39 3.59
N VAL A 157 15.13 -0.88 2.65
CA VAL A 157 14.21 -2.00 2.87
C VAL A 157 14.79 -3.26 2.25
N PHE A 158 14.83 -4.33 3.04
CA PHE A 158 15.28 -5.64 2.59
C PHE A 158 14.15 -6.67 2.76
N ARG A 159 14.07 -7.63 1.84
CA ARG A 159 13.16 -8.75 1.99
C ARG A 159 13.47 -9.51 3.30
N ASP A 160 12.40 -9.84 4.04
CA ASP A 160 12.47 -10.47 5.36
C ASP A 160 13.25 -9.64 6.41
N GLY A 161 13.52 -8.37 6.08
CA GLY A 161 14.19 -7.44 6.98
C GLY A 161 13.28 -6.97 8.11
N HIS A 162 13.91 -6.46 9.19
CA HIS A 162 13.19 -5.84 10.29
C HIS A 162 13.85 -4.50 10.66
N CYS A 163 13.11 -3.42 10.48
CA CYS A 163 13.54 -2.09 10.88
C CYS A 163 13.10 -1.81 12.31
N TRP A 164 14.06 -1.82 13.23
CA TRP A 164 13.79 -1.60 14.64
C TRP A 164 13.48 -0.13 14.93
N THR A 165 12.33 0.13 15.56
CA THR A 165 11.96 1.42 16.12
C THR A 165 11.38 1.26 17.50
N GLN A 166 11.30 2.36 18.27
CA GLN A 166 10.81 2.32 19.64
C GLN A 166 9.32 1.93 19.78
N ASN A 167 8.55 1.92 18.70
CA ASN A 167 7.11 1.69 18.71
C ASN A 167 6.73 0.35 18.06
N ASN A 168 7.68 -0.53 17.88
CA ASN A 168 7.45 -1.78 17.22
C ASN A 168 7.21 -2.90 18.22
N SER A 169 5.98 -3.33 18.33
CA SER A 169 5.54 -4.46 19.18
C SER A 169 5.18 -5.70 18.33
N ASN A 170 6.02 -6.04 17.38
CA ASN A 170 5.79 -7.26 16.60
C ASN A 170 6.30 -8.49 17.31
#